data_6e8e8b32052aabbb93b34ff250f3cf0b
#
_entry.id   6e8e8b32052aabbb93b34ff250f3cf0b
#
_cell.length_a   1.000
_cell.length_b   1.000
_cell.length_c   1.000
_cell.angle_alpha   90.00
_cell.angle_beta   90.00
_cell.angle_gamma   90.00
#
_symmetry.space_group_name_H-M   'P 1'
#
loop_
_entity.id
_entity.type
_entity.pdbx_description
1 polymer ?
#
loop_
_entity_poly.entity_id
_entity_poly.type
_entity_poly.pdbx_seq_one_letter_code
_entity_poly.pdbx_strand_id
1 'polypeptide(L)'
;MILEKIHLIKSKDMCLSYYYPTADIRVLNKETYDILSALKEYKDIHEALEIYRDEEQVVSLIRSIYASNKGEHSTNIQNGSKRKVINRITLHISNDCNLRCKYCFGGGGSYNQERNLMTEQTAIEFVDFCVEQFERVEKIVFFGGEPMLNLKGMEIVCNRFKYYKEEGKIDILPNFVIITNGTILTDRMLAFIKRNISAMTISIDGPKEINDIQRIYKNGKGSYER
;
A
#
# COMPACT_ATOMS: atom_id res chain seq x y z
N MET A 1 -3.15 -16.73 -19.13
CA MET A 1 -1.88 -17.27 -19.71
C MET A 1 -0.68 -16.76 -18.92
N ILE A 2 0.45 -17.48 -18.86
CA ILE A 2 1.64 -17.06 -18.07
C ILE A 2 2.27 -15.81 -18.67
N LEU A 3 2.35 -15.75 -19.98
CA LEU A 3 2.94 -14.62 -20.71
C LEU A 3 2.19 -13.31 -20.51
N GLU A 4 0.90 -13.34 -20.21
CA GLU A 4 0.12 -12.15 -19.84
C GLU A 4 0.58 -11.55 -18.50
N LYS A 5 1.13 -12.39 -17.64
CA LYS A 5 1.62 -12.00 -16.30
C LYS A 5 3.08 -11.51 -16.32
N ILE A 6 3.73 -11.53 -17.47
CA ILE A 6 5.08 -11.02 -17.66
C ILE A 6 5.00 -9.64 -18.31
N HIS A 7 5.59 -8.65 -17.70
CA HIS A 7 5.81 -7.34 -18.30
C HIS A 7 7.22 -7.25 -18.83
N LEU A 8 7.36 -6.91 -20.12
CA LEU A 8 8.67 -6.77 -20.78
C LEU A 8 9.03 -5.29 -20.85
N ILE A 9 10.22 -4.94 -20.41
CA ILE A 9 10.73 -3.58 -20.36
C ILE A 9 12.03 -3.53 -21.18
N LYS A 10 12.10 -2.57 -22.12
CA LYS A 10 13.30 -2.33 -22.94
C LYS A 10 13.77 -0.90 -22.72
N SER A 11 15.02 -0.74 -22.32
CA SER A 11 15.78 0.50 -22.27
C SER A 11 16.89 0.45 -23.30
N LYS A 12 17.64 1.57 -23.49
CA LYS A 12 18.73 1.64 -24.47
C LYS A 12 19.75 0.51 -24.30
N ASP A 13 20.08 0.16 -23.06
CA ASP A 13 21.17 -0.75 -22.71
C ASP A 13 20.71 -1.99 -21.94
N MET A 14 19.41 -2.18 -21.71
CA MET A 14 18.92 -3.24 -20.86
C MET A 14 17.53 -3.73 -21.28
N CYS A 15 17.37 -5.05 -21.27
CA CYS A 15 16.09 -5.72 -21.42
C CYS A 15 15.75 -6.45 -20.12
N LEU A 16 14.51 -6.29 -19.65
CA LEU A 16 14.02 -6.88 -18.39
C LEU A 16 12.70 -7.60 -18.62
N SER A 17 12.46 -8.63 -17.84
CA SER A 17 11.12 -9.18 -17.61
C SER A 17 10.71 -8.95 -16.15
N TYR A 18 9.47 -8.55 -15.95
CA TYR A 18 8.85 -8.45 -14.63
C TYR A 18 7.64 -9.39 -14.58
N TYR A 19 7.71 -10.39 -13.72
CA TYR A 19 6.62 -11.32 -13.46
C TYR A 19 5.86 -10.87 -12.23
N TYR A 20 4.67 -10.26 -12.42
CA TYR A 20 3.96 -9.58 -11.35
C TYR A 20 3.41 -10.49 -10.23
N PRO A 21 3.06 -11.79 -10.44
CA PRO A 21 2.55 -12.62 -9.35
C PRO A 21 3.54 -12.84 -8.21
N THR A 22 4.84 -12.82 -8.51
CA THR A 22 5.91 -13.02 -7.51
C THR A 22 6.81 -11.80 -7.36
N ALA A 23 6.55 -10.72 -8.11
CA ALA A 23 7.41 -9.54 -8.21
C ALA A 23 8.86 -9.88 -8.66
N ASP A 24 9.04 -10.96 -9.44
CA ASP A 24 10.34 -11.41 -9.92
C ASP A 24 10.79 -10.55 -11.11
N ILE A 25 12.03 -10.04 -11.04
CA ILE A 25 12.64 -9.23 -12.09
C ILE A 25 13.86 -9.96 -12.60
N ARG A 26 13.95 -10.12 -13.93
CA ARG A 26 15.11 -10.76 -14.58
C ARG A 26 15.68 -9.87 -15.67
N VAL A 27 16.99 -9.78 -15.71
CA VAL A 27 17.71 -9.19 -16.83
C VAL A 27 17.72 -10.21 -17.96
N LEU A 28 17.34 -9.78 -19.14
CA LEU A 28 17.29 -10.60 -20.35
C LEU A 28 18.38 -10.13 -21.32
N ASN A 29 18.95 -11.08 -22.09
CA ASN A 29 19.66 -10.69 -23.30
C ASN A 29 18.66 -10.22 -24.36
N LYS A 30 19.15 -9.54 -25.39
CA LYS A 30 18.30 -8.97 -26.43
C LYS A 30 17.49 -10.03 -27.17
N GLU A 31 18.10 -11.16 -27.49
CA GLU A 31 17.48 -12.28 -28.19
C GLU A 31 16.30 -12.86 -27.40
N THR A 32 16.50 -13.19 -26.13
CA THR A 32 15.45 -13.66 -25.22
C THR A 32 14.30 -12.64 -25.09
N TYR A 33 14.63 -11.35 -25.03
CA TYR A 33 13.62 -10.30 -24.98
C TYR A 33 12.76 -10.26 -26.25
N ASP A 34 13.40 -10.29 -27.43
CA ASP A 34 12.74 -10.21 -28.73
C ASP A 34 11.83 -11.45 -28.94
N ILE A 35 12.30 -12.65 -28.52
CA ILE A 35 11.50 -13.89 -28.52
C ILE A 35 10.29 -13.79 -27.58
N LEU A 36 10.47 -13.37 -26.34
CA LEU A 36 9.36 -13.21 -25.39
C LEU A 36 8.34 -12.15 -25.85
N SER A 37 8.84 -11.08 -26.52
CA SER A 37 7.95 -10.08 -27.14
C SER A 37 7.10 -10.67 -28.23
N ALA A 38 7.70 -11.46 -29.13
CA ALA A 38 6.99 -12.17 -30.20
C ALA A 38 5.97 -13.16 -29.63
N LEU A 39 6.37 -13.95 -28.61
CA LEU A 39 5.49 -14.94 -27.97
C LEU A 39 4.28 -14.31 -27.25
N LYS A 40 4.35 -13.06 -26.83
CA LYS A 40 3.20 -12.35 -26.23
C LYS A 40 2.07 -12.08 -27.24
N GLU A 41 2.35 -12.12 -28.51
CA GLU A 41 1.35 -11.95 -29.58
C GLU A 41 0.54 -13.23 -29.82
N TYR A 42 1.04 -14.40 -29.37
CA TYR A 42 0.35 -15.68 -29.52
C TYR A 42 -0.68 -15.90 -28.42
N LYS A 43 -1.85 -16.40 -28.79
CA LYS A 43 -2.94 -16.72 -27.84
C LYS A 43 -2.73 -18.04 -27.09
N ASP A 44 -1.96 -18.96 -27.68
CA ASP A 44 -1.69 -20.28 -27.12
C ASP A 44 -0.17 -20.53 -27.03
N ILE A 45 0.27 -21.00 -25.87
CA ILE A 45 1.68 -21.33 -25.61
C ILE A 45 2.12 -22.57 -26.40
N HIS A 46 1.22 -23.48 -26.70
CA HIS A 46 1.52 -24.65 -27.51
C HIS A 46 1.82 -24.28 -28.94
N GLU A 47 1.09 -23.31 -29.51
CA GLU A 47 1.35 -22.76 -30.85
C GLU A 47 2.71 -22.07 -30.88
N ALA A 48 3.06 -21.32 -29.84
CA ALA A 48 4.38 -20.69 -29.74
C ALA A 48 5.51 -21.71 -29.61
N LEU A 49 5.33 -22.78 -28.84
CA LEU A 49 6.32 -23.86 -28.69
C LEU A 49 6.53 -24.66 -29.98
N GLU A 50 5.51 -24.78 -30.84
CA GLU A 50 5.68 -25.41 -32.14
C GLU A 50 6.51 -24.58 -33.11
N ILE A 51 6.37 -23.26 -33.09
CA ILE A 51 7.13 -22.34 -33.96
C ILE A 51 8.62 -22.28 -33.56
N TYR A 52 8.90 -22.29 -32.24
CA TYR A 52 10.26 -22.18 -31.71
C TYR A 52 10.85 -23.54 -31.26
N ARG A 53 10.34 -24.64 -31.82
CA ARG A 53 10.70 -26.02 -31.44
C ARG A 53 12.19 -26.33 -31.49
N ASP A 54 12.92 -25.69 -32.40
CA ASP A 54 14.35 -25.95 -32.65
C ASP A 54 15.27 -25.03 -31.83
N GLU A 55 14.71 -24.08 -31.04
CA GLU A 55 15.51 -23.20 -30.20
C GLU A 55 15.51 -23.71 -28.76
N GLU A 56 16.48 -24.53 -28.41
CA GLU A 56 16.64 -25.21 -27.11
C GLU A 56 16.62 -24.22 -25.93
N GLN A 57 17.17 -23.02 -26.12
CA GLN A 57 17.17 -21.96 -25.12
C GLN A 57 15.77 -21.39 -24.86
N VAL A 58 14.97 -21.21 -25.90
CA VAL A 58 13.61 -20.71 -25.81
C VAL A 58 12.70 -21.73 -25.12
N VAL A 59 12.82 -22.98 -25.52
CA VAL A 59 12.08 -24.10 -24.91
C VAL A 59 12.47 -24.25 -23.43
N SER A 60 13.77 -24.13 -23.11
CA SER A 60 14.27 -24.16 -21.72
C SER A 60 13.73 -22.97 -20.90
N LEU A 61 13.75 -21.76 -21.46
CA LEU A 61 13.22 -20.57 -20.80
C LEU A 61 11.72 -20.69 -20.53
N ILE A 62 10.95 -21.10 -21.53
CA ILE A 62 9.49 -21.30 -21.40
C ILE A 62 9.22 -22.39 -20.36
N ARG A 63 9.95 -23.50 -20.38
CA ARG A 63 9.84 -24.54 -19.36
C ARG A 63 10.21 -24.06 -17.98
N SER A 64 11.24 -23.21 -17.83
CA SER A 64 11.63 -22.63 -16.54
C SER A 64 10.56 -21.70 -15.98
N ILE A 65 9.92 -20.89 -16.83
CA ILE A 65 8.79 -20.04 -16.49
C ILE A 65 7.57 -20.92 -16.09
N TYR A 66 7.35 -22.00 -16.80
CA TYR A 66 6.27 -22.95 -16.54
C TYR A 66 6.52 -23.80 -15.28
N ALA A 67 7.76 -24.23 -15.04
CA ALA A 67 8.16 -24.98 -13.85
C ALA A 67 8.11 -24.11 -12.60
N SER A 68 8.47 -22.85 -12.69
CA SER A 68 8.29 -21.87 -11.60
C SER A 68 6.85 -21.65 -11.20
N ASN A 69 5.90 -22.03 -12.09
CA ASN A 69 4.47 -21.98 -11.78
C ASN A 69 3.89 -23.34 -11.29
N LYS A 70 4.58 -24.46 -11.51
CA LYS A 70 4.21 -25.76 -10.93
C LYS A 70 4.83 -25.97 -9.56
N GLY A 71 5.94 -25.29 -9.25
CA GLY A 71 6.53 -25.20 -7.94
C GLY A 71 5.83 -24.12 -7.15
N GLU A 72 4.77 -24.45 -6.47
CA GLU A 72 4.33 -23.91 -5.18
C GLU A 72 4.29 -22.38 -5.03
N HIS A 73 3.60 -21.69 -5.92
CA HIS A 73 2.72 -20.62 -5.50
C HIS A 73 1.27 -21.01 -5.86
N SER A 74 0.84 -22.22 -5.52
CA SER A 74 -0.47 -22.32 -4.97
C SER A 74 -0.43 -21.36 -3.79
N THR A 75 -1.15 -20.26 -3.88
CA THR A 75 -1.88 -19.79 -2.72
C THR A 75 -2.69 -21.00 -2.28
N ASN A 76 -2.03 -21.92 -1.56
CA ASN A 76 -2.68 -22.78 -0.63
C ASN A 76 -3.28 -21.79 0.38
N ILE A 77 -4.47 -21.32 0.07
CA ILE A 77 -5.46 -21.07 1.08
C ILE A 77 -5.72 -22.48 1.63
N GLN A 78 -4.75 -23.02 2.35
CA GLN A 78 -4.97 -24.08 3.28
C GLN A 78 -5.90 -23.46 4.31
N ASN A 79 -7.15 -23.90 4.28
CA ASN A 79 -8.02 -23.83 5.44
C ASN A 79 -7.22 -24.41 6.61
N GLY A 80 -6.59 -23.54 7.41
CA GLY A 80 -5.65 -23.92 8.47
C GLY A 80 -4.27 -23.27 8.39
N SER A 81 -3.95 -22.40 7.40
CA SER A 81 -2.69 -21.69 7.35
C SER A 81 -2.61 -20.67 8.50
N LYS A 82 -1.50 -20.68 9.24
CA LYS A 82 -1.18 -19.70 10.27
C LYS A 82 -1.47 -18.29 9.72
N ARG A 83 -2.30 -17.53 10.44
CA ARG A 83 -2.63 -16.14 10.10
C ARG A 83 -1.31 -15.38 9.93
N LYS A 84 -1.19 -14.60 8.87
CA LYS A 84 0.03 -13.84 8.58
C LYS A 84 0.19 -12.70 9.58
N VAL A 85 1.44 -12.43 9.99
CA VAL A 85 1.79 -11.21 10.71
C VAL A 85 1.91 -10.08 9.69
N ILE A 86 1.23 -8.97 9.94
CA ILE A 86 1.31 -7.76 9.11
C ILE A 86 2.15 -6.72 9.83
N ASN A 87 3.27 -6.34 9.24
CA ASN A 87 4.19 -5.38 9.83
C ASN A 87 3.61 -3.95 9.86
N ARG A 88 2.82 -3.57 8.85
CA ARG A 88 2.25 -2.23 8.74
C ARG A 88 1.00 -2.21 7.88
N ILE A 89 -0.03 -1.52 8.37
CA ILE A 89 -1.19 -1.08 7.59
C ILE A 89 -1.22 0.45 7.60
N THR A 90 -1.34 1.07 6.45
CA THR A 90 -1.61 2.50 6.33
C THR A 90 -3.10 2.70 6.09
N LEU A 91 -3.78 3.29 7.07
CA LEU A 91 -5.22 3.49 7.06
C LEU A 91 -5.55 4.92 6.66
N HIS A 92 -6.15 5.09 5.48
CA HIS A 92 -6.68 6.38 5.05
C HIS A 92 -7.97 6.68 5.79
N ILE A 93 -7.85 7.38 6.93
CA ILE A 93 -8.99 7.69 7.81
C ILE A 93 -9.75 8.92 7.35
N SER A 94 -9.16 9.71 6.44
CA SER A 94 -9.74 10.94 5.90
C SER A 94 -9.35 11.13 4.44
N ASN A 95 -10.33 11.30 3.55
CA ASN A 95 -10.16 11.74 2.17
C ASN A 95 -10.40 13.26 2.05
N ASP A 96 -10.12 14.01 3.09
CA ASP A 96 -10.11 15.47 3.08
C ASP A 96 -8.89 16.00 3.85
N CYS A 97 -8.51 17.23 3.54
CA CYS A 97 -7.42 17.94 4.20
C CYS A 97 -7.78 19.42 4.33
N ASN A 98 -7.40 20.02 5.42
CA ASN A 98 -7.55 21.46 5.64
C ASN A 98 -6.50 22.30 4.90
N LEU A 99 -5.41 21.67 4.42
CA LEU A 99 -4.39 22.30 3.58
C LEU A 99 -4.61 22.04 2.08
N ARG A 100 -3.93 22.85 1.26
CA ARG A 100 -3.86 22.73 -0.20
C ARG A 100 -2.40 22.90 -0.63
N CYS A 101 -1.53 22.01 -0.12
CA CYS A 101 -0.10 22.02 -0.46
C CYS A 101 0.09 21.92 -1.97
N LYS A 102 0.96 22.75 -2.55
CA LYS A 102 1.14 22.85 -4.01
C LYS A 102 1.63 21.56 -4.66
N TYR A 103 2.40 20.78 -3.94
CA TYR A 103 2.95 19.49 -4.40
C TYR A 103 2.09 18.27 -4.00
N CYS A 104 0.90 18.48 -3.43
CA CYS A 104 0.11 17.40 -2.90
C CYS A 104 -0.37 16.45 -4.00
N PHE A 105 0.19 15.24 -4.06
CA PHE A 105 -0.23 14.22 -5.03
C PHE A 105 -1.66 13.73 -4.78
N GLY A 106 -2.18 13.88 -3.55
CA GLY A 106 -3.55 13.54 -3.18
C GLY A 106 -4.58 14.64 -3.47
N GLY A 107 -4.25 15.68 -4.26
CA GLY A 107 -5.20 16.75 -4.64
C GLY A 107 -5.83 17.47 -3.44
N GLY A 108 -5.03 17.77 -2.40
CA GLY A 108 -5.55 18.32 -1.14
C GLY A 108 -6.31 17.29 -0.31
N GLY A 109 -5.92 16.02 -0.41
CA GLY A 109 -6.39 14.92 0.41
C GLY A 109 -7.58 14.14 -0.12
N SER A 110 -8.14 14.52 -1.29
CA SER A 110 -9.29 13.80 -1.87
C SER A 110 -8.89 12.61 -2.75
N TYR A 111 -7.64 12.56 -3.22
CA TYR A 111 -7.15 11.51 -4.14
C TYR A 111 -8.03 11.36 -5.39
N ASN A 112 -8.56 12.48 -5.90
CA ASN A 112 -9.52 12.55 -7.01
C ASN A 112 -10.85 11.83 -6.75
N GLN A 113 -11.20 11.67 -5.48
CA GLN A 113 -12.47 11.09 -5.04
C GLN A 113 -13.31 12.11 -4.28
N GLU A 114 -14.50 11.72 -3.88
CA GLU A 114 -15.34 12.52 -3.01
C GLU A 114 -14.65 12.76 -1.67
N ARG A 115 -14.73 14.02 -1.17
CA ARG A 115 -14.19 14.39 0.13
C ARG A 115 -15.08 13.86 1.23
N ASN A 116 -14.56 12.92 1.98
CA ASN A 116 -15.27 12.30 3.10
C ASN A 116 -14.31 11.88 4.20
N LEU A 117 -14.86 11.53 5.32
CA LEU A 117 -14.17 10.91 6.45
C LEU A 117 -14.62 9.44 6.53
N MET A 118 -13.71 8.56 6.94
CA MET A 118 -14.07 7.18 7.22
C MET A 118 -15.21 7.16 8.26
N THR A 119 -16.25 6.40 7.95
CA THR A 119 -17.41 6.27 8.86
C THR A 119 -17.06 5.44 10.09
N GLU A 120 -17.82 5.58 11.16
CA GLU A 120 -17.66 4.76 12.37
C GLU A 120 -17.82 3.28 12.05
N GLN A 121 -18.80 2.92 11.22
CA GLN A 121 -19.03 1.54 10.80
C GLN A 121 -17.83 0.97 10.04
N THR A 122 -17.28 1.69 9.06
CA THR A 122 -16.11 1.26 8.31
C THR A 122 -14.88 1.09 9.22
N ALA A 123 -14.71 1.97 10.23
CA ALA A 123 -13.62 1.86 11.19
C ALA A 123 -13.75 0.58 12.06
N ILE A 124 -14.97 0.22 12.47
CA ILE A 124 -15.27 -1.03 13.20
C ILE A 124 -14.95 -2.24 12.30
N GLU A 125 -15.53 -2.28 11.10
CA GLU A 125 -15.35 -3.38 10.13
C GLU A 125 -13.88 -3.59 9.75
N PHE A 126 -13.12 -2.50 9.62
CA PHE A 126 -11.67 -2.57 9.39
C PHE A 126 -10.94 -3.32 10.50
N VAL A 127 -11.23 -3.01 11.77
CA VAL A 127 -10.58 -3.67 12.91
C VAL A 127 -11.02 -5.12 12.99
N ASP A 128 -12.32 -5.39 12.81
CA ASP A 128 -12.88 -6.75 12.83
C ASP A 128 -12.21 -7.61 11.75
N PHE A 129 -12.08 -7.10 10.53
CA PHE A 129 -11.32 -7.73 9.44
C PHE A 129 -9.87 -8.01 9.83
N CYS A 130 -9.17 -7.03 10.44
CA CYS A 130 -7.78 -7.24 10.86
C CYS A 130 -7.64 -8.38 11.87
N VAL A 131 -8.52 -8.45 12.86
CA VAL A 131 -8.49 -9.47 13.91
C VAL A 131 -8.87 -10.86 13.38
N GLU A 132 -9.76 -10.93 12.40
CA GLU A 132 -10.17 -12.19 11.77
C GLU A 132 -9.10 -12.74 10.82
N GLN A 133 -8.49 -11.87 10.02
CA GLN A 133 -7.61 -12.30 8.92
C GLN A 133 -6.14 -12.46 9.33
N PHE A 134 -5.68 -11.73 10.35
CA PHE A 134 -4.26 -11.71 10.72
C PHE A 134 -4.04 -12.22 12.15
N GLU A 135 -2.93 -12.92 12.33
CA GLU A 135 -2.45 -13.32 13.65
C GLU A 135 -2.06 -12.09 14.47
N ARG A 136 -1.39 -11.15 13.83
CA ARG A 136 -0.95 -9.90 14.44
C ARG A 136 -0.80 -8.80 13.39
N VAL A 137 -1.23 -7.61 13.76
CA VAL A 137 -0.88 -6.36 13.06
C VAL A 137 0.08 -5.59 13.97
N GLU A 138 1.30 -5.32 13.50
CA GLU A 138 2.32 -4.66 14.32
C GLU A 138 2.13 -3.15 14.40
N LYS A 139 1.69 -2.55 13.29
CA LYS A 139 1.57 -1.10 13.19
C LYS A 139 0.35 -0.67 12.36
N ILE A 140 -0.42 0.25 12.88
CA ILE A 140 -1.45 1.01 12.15
C ILE A 140 -0.97 2.45 12.00
N VAL A 141 -0.88 2.93 10.77
CA VAL A 141 -0.53 4.33 10.48
C VAL A 141 -1.78 5.05 10.03
N PHE A 142 -2.27 5.97 10.85
CA PHE A 142 -3.34 6.89 10.47
C PHE A 142 -2.81 7.91 9.48
N PHE A 143 -3.42 7.94 8.31
CA PHE A 143 -3.00 8.70 7.14
C PHE A 143 -4.22 9.20 6.36
N GLY A 144 -3.97 9.73 5.17
CA GLY A 144 -4.98 10.21 4.23
C GLY A 144 -4.69 11.64 3.80
N GLY A 145 -5.72 12.48 3.72
CA GLY A 145 -5.55 13.92 3.54
C GLY A 145 -4.95 14.53 4.81
N GLU A 146 -5.80 14.72 5.82
CA GLU A 146 -5.38 15.07 7.18
C GLU A 146 -6.12 14.18 8.19
N PRO A 147 -5.44 13.23 8.85
CA PRO A 147 -6.09 12.29 9.75
C PRO A 147 -6.72 12.96 10.97
N MET A 148 -6.19 14.11 11.43
CA MET A 148 -6.73 14.82 12.57
C MET A 148 -8.14 15.40 12.33
N LEU A 149 -8.62 15.44 11.08
CA LEU A 149 -10.01 15.76 10.77
C LEU A 149 -10.98 14.66 11.23
N ASN A 150 -10.50 13.43 11.41
CA ASN A 150 -11.30 12.29 11.82
C ASN A 150 -10.85 11.68 13.15
N LEU A 151 -10.79 12.50 14.20
CA LEU A 151 -10.43 12.03 15.54
C LEU A 151 -11.36 10.89 16.00
N LYS A 152 -12.66 10.98 15.71
CA LYS A 152 -13.64 9.96 16.09
C LYS A 152 -13.34 8.60 15.49
N GLY A 153 -13.00 8.56 14.19
CA GLY A 153 -12.59 7.32 13.53
C GLY A 153 -11.34 6.71 14.14
N MET A 154 -10.32 7.52 14.45
CA MET A 154 -9.10 7.05 15.14
C MET A 154 -9.41 6.50 16.54
N GLU A 155 -10.26 7.18 17.31
CA GLU A 155 -10.71 6.71 18.63
C GLU A 155 -11.39 5.34 18.55
N ILE A 156 -12.25 5.13 17.55
CA ILE A 156 -12.95 3.86 17.33
C ILE A 156 -11.95 2.74 17.01
N VAL A 157 -11.03 2.97 16.08
CA VAL A 157 -10.02 1.98 15.72
C VAL A 157 -9.21 1.57 16.96
N CYS A 158 -8.69 2.54 17.71
CA CYS A 158 -7.90 2.23 18.91
C CYS A 158 -8.70 1.49 19.98
N ASN A 159 -9.94 1.94 20.24
CA ASN A 159 -10.79 1.34 21.26
C ASN A 159 -11.25 -0.07 20.87
N ARG A 160 -11.51 -0.33 19.57
CA ARG A 160 -11.92 -1.64 19.10
C ARG A 160 -10.79 -2.66 19.20
N PHE A 161 -9.54 -2.28 18.91
CA PHE A 161 -8.37 -3.14 19.15
C PHE A 161 -8.18 -3.41 20.65
N LYS A 162 -8.38 -2.40 21.53
CA LYS A 162 -8.32 -2.59 22.99
C LYS A 162 -9.37 -3.57 23.48
N TYR A 163 -10.60 -3.43 23.01
CA TYR A 163 -11.68 -4.36 23.28
C TYR A 163 -11.32 -5.79 22.93
N TYR A 164 -10.77 -6.04 21.73
CA TYR A 164 -10.34 -7.39 21.35
C TYR A 164 -9.16 -7.93 22.17
N LYS A 165 -8.30 -7.05 22.67
CA LYS A 165 -7.25 -7.44 23.61
C LYS A 165 -7.83 -7.86 24.95
N GLU A 166 -8.78 -7.09 25.50
CA GLU A 166 -9.47 -7.40 26.75
C GLU A 166 -10.27 -8.71 26.66
N GLU A 167 -10.88 -8.99 25.51
CA GLU A 167 -11.57 -10.25 25.21
C GLU A 167 -10.60 -11.44 24.94
N GLY A 168 -9.28 -11.22 24.98
CA GLY A 168 -8.29 -12.27 24.72
C GLY A 168 -8.23 -12.77 23.27
N LYS A 169 -8.78 -12.01 22.31
CA LYS A 169 -8.74 -12.37 20.88
C LYS A 169 -7.44 -11.98 20.20
N ILE A 170 -6.73 -11.02 20.76
CA ILE A 170 -5.36 -10.63 20.37
C ILE A 170 -4.49 -10.46 21.60
N ASP A 171 -3.21 -10.84 21.50
CA ASP A 171 -2.27 -10.76 22.63
C ASP A 171 -1.62 -9.38 22.74
N ILE A 172 -1.38 -8.72 21.60
CA ILE A 172 -0.60 -7.49 21.53
C ILE A 172 -1.37 -6.45 20.70
N LEU A 173 -1.45 -5.22 21.24
CA LEU A 173 -2.00 -4.09 20.50
C LEU A 173 -1.05 -3.64 19.38
N PRO A 174 -1.58 -3.22 18.22
CA PRO A 174 -0.77 -2.52 17.23
C PRO A 174 -0.14 -1.24 17.79
N ASN A 175 1.03 -0.88 17.28
CA ASN A 175 1.57 0.45 17.44
C ASN A 175 0.78 1.43 16.59
N PHE A 176 0.07 2.37 17.20
CA PHE A 176 -0.66 3.40 16.47
C PHE A 176 0.24 4.60 16.21
N VAL A 177 0.32 5.00 14.95
CA VAL A 177 1.17 6.10 14.48
C VAL A 177 0.31 7.08 13.68
N ILE A 178 0.60 8.37 13.76
CA ILE A 178 -0.07 9.42 12.96
C ILE A 178 0.95 10.09 12.05
N ILE A 179 0.55 10.35 10.80
CA ILE A 179 1.27 11.26 9.89
C ILE A 179 0.33 12.43 9.62
N THR A 180 0.67 13.62 10.09
CA THR A 180 -0.19 14.81 10.08
C THR A 180 0.55 16.04 9.58
N ASN A 181 -0.21 17.03 9.11
CA ASN A 181 0.32 18.35 8.83
C ASN A 181 0.51 19.20 10.10
N GLY A 182 0.03 18.74 11.25
CA GLY A 182 0.23 19.38 12.56
C GLY A 182 -0.56 20.66 12.80
N THR A 183 -1.41 21.10 11.88
CA THR A 183 -2.09 22.41 11.97
C THR A 183 -3.41 22.38 12.74
N ILE A 184 -3.88 21.17 13.10
CA ILE A 184 -5.10 20.97 13.91
C ILE A 184 -4.71 20.27 15.18
N LEU A 185 -4.82 20.96 16.31
CA LEU A 185 -4.54 20.39 17.61
C LEU A 185 -5.46 21.02 18.68
N THR A 186 -6.25 20.19 19.35
CA THR A 186 -7.11 20.56 20.48
C THR A 186 -6.70 19.77 21.72
N ASP A 187 -7.13 20.21 22.91
CA ASP A 187 -6.85 19.47 24.16
C ASP A 187 -7.38 18.02 24.11
N ARG A 188 -8.53 17.79 23.47
CA ARG A 188 -9.06 16.44 23.26
C ARG A 188 -8.14 15.60 22.39
N MET A 189 -7.61 16.18 21.30
CA MET A 189 -6.64 15.50 20.42
C MET A 189 -5.34 15.20 21.13
N LEU A 190 -4.83 16.13 21.94
CA LEU A 190 -3.65 15.92 22.77
C LEU A 190 -3.86 14.77 23.76
N ALA A 191 -5.00 14.73 24.44
CA ALA A 191 -5.33 13.64 25.36
C ALA A 191 -5.42 12.28 24.63
N PHE A 192 -6.00 12.24 23.42
CA PHE A 192 -6.04 11.05 22.57
C PHE A 192 -4.64 10.58 22.19
N ILE A 193 -3.79 11.51 21.70
CA ILE A 193 -2.41 11.22 21.29
C ILE A 193 -1.62 10.62 22.46
N LYS A 194 -1.63 11.28 23.60
CA LYS A 194 -0.92 10.80 24.80
C LYS A 194 -1.34 9.40 25.26
N ARG A 195 -2.60 9.05 25.08
CA ARG A 195 -3.15 7.77 25.51
C ARG A 195 -2.95 6.62 24.53
N ASN A 196 -2.90 6.91 23.25
CA ASN A 196 -3.04 5.88 22.21
C ASN A 196 -1.89 5.84 21.20
N ILE A 197 -1.19 6.95 20.96
CA ILE A 197 -0.26 7.08 19.85
C ILE A 197 1.17 6.85 20.30
N SER A 198 1.84 5.90 19.67
CA SER A 198 3.24 5.55 19.97
C SER A 198 4.26 6.46 19.27
N ALA A 199 3.89 7.00 18.10
CA ALA A 199 4.74 7.91 17.34
C ALA A 199 3.91 8.82 16.44
N MET A 200 4.40 10.03 16.20
CA MET A 200 3.78 11.00 15.31
C MET A 200 4.84 11.62 14.39
N THR A 201 4.51 11.70 13.10
CA THR A 201 5.29 12.44 12.11
C THR A 201 4.54 13.72 11.75
N ILE A 202 5.19 14.85 11.94
CA ILE A 202 4.65 16.16 11.53
C ILE A 202 5.36 16.58 10.26
N SER A 203 4.58 16.95 9.23
CA SER A 203 5.09 17.38 7.95
C SER A 203 5.36 18.89 7.97
N ILE A 204 6.61 19.28 7.80
CA ILE A 204 7.07 20.67 7.68
C ILE A 204 8.15 20.77 6.62
N ASP A 205 8.16 21.82 5.83
CA ASP A 205 9.04 21.96 4.65
C ASP A 205 10.26 22.90 4.93
N GLY A 206 10.53 23.17 6.18
CA GLY A 206 11.65 24.04 6.57
C GLY A 206 11.19 25.34 7.21
N PRO A 207 11.96 26.45 7.09
CA PRO A 207 11.61 27.72 7.69
C PRO A 207 10.31 28.30 7.10
N LYS A 208 9.74 29.27 7.81
CA LYS A 208 8.42 29.85 7.53
C LYS A 208 8.23 30.24 6.05
N GLU A 209 9.23 30.89 5.49
CA GLU A 209 9.17 31.44 4.11
C GLU A 209 9.01 30.31 3.09
N ILE A 210 9.67 29.18 3.30
CA ILE A 210 9.59 27.99 2.41
C ILE A 210 8.29 27.23 2.68
N ASN A 211 8.00 26.98 3.94
CA ASN A 211 6.79 26.25 4.33
C ASN A 211 5.52 26.94 3.83
N ASP A 212 5.41 28.24 4.01
CA ASP A 212 4.21 29.03 3.68
C ASP A 212 4.01 29.25 2.17
N ILE A 213 5.05 29.07 1.36
CA ILE A 213 4.92 29.01 -0.11
C ILE A 213 4.28 27.69 -0.56
N GLN A 214 4.57 26.59 0.11
CA GLN A 214 4.21 25.24 -0.32
C GLN A 214 2.96 24.71 0.40
N ARG A 215 2.93 24.84 1.73
CA ARG A 215 1.89 24.27 2.61
C ARG A 215 0.88 25.35 2.99
N ILE A 216 -0.05 25.59 2.08
CA ILE A 216 -1.05 26.64 2.22
C ILE A 216 -2.42 26.09 2.61
N TYR A 217 -3.22 26.89 3.30
CA TYR A 217 -4.65 26.66 3.48
C TYR A 217 -5.42 26.90 2.18
N LYS A 218 -6.69 26.47 2.15
CA LYS A 218 -7.60 26.72 1.03
C LYS A 218 -7.74 28.21 0.67
N ASN A 219 -7.56 29.09 1.64
CA ASN A 219 -7.62 30.56 1.44
C ASN A 219 -6.26 31.18 1.02
N GLY A 220 -5.26 30.37 0.71
CA GLY A 220 -3.93 30.80 0.29
C GLY A 220 -2.98 31.23 1.41
N LYS A 221 -3.41 31.26 2.68
CA LYS A 221 -2.52 31.61 3.80
C LYS A 221 -1.56 30.48 4.10
N GLY A 222 -0.33 30.81 4.52
CA GLY A 222 0.65 29.85 5.00
C GLY A 222 0.23 29.16 6.30
N SER A 223 0.84 28.02 6.61
CA SER A 223 0.46 27.15 7.73
C SER A 223 1.51 27.06 8.84
N TYR A 224 2.63 27.74 8.73
CA TYR A 224 3.77 27.59 9.64
C TYR A 224 3.48 28.00 11.09
N GLU A 225 2.75 29.09 11.31
CA GLU A 225 2.49 29.66 12.65
C GLU A 225 1.28 29.03 13.38
N ARG A 226 0.99 27.79 13.07
CA ARG A 226 -0.13 27.05 13.69
C ARG A 226 0.36 25.93 14.60
#